data_887b17ddca798cfdefc924483b85b19b
#
_entry.id   887b17ddca798cfdefc924483b85b19b
#
_cell.length_a   1.000
_cell.length_b   1.000
_cell.length_c   1.000
_cell.angle_alpha   90.00
_cell.angle_beta   90.00
_cell.angle_gamma   90.00
#
_symmetry.space_group_name_H-M   'P 1'
#
loop_
_entity.id
_entity.type
_entity.pdbx_description
1 polymer ?
#
loop_
_entity_poly.entity_id
_entity_poly.type
_entity_poly.pdbx_seq_one_letter_code
_entity_poly.pdbx_strand_id
1 'polypeptide(L)'
;MISTPENYCCVIEKKLYFGNRKLAENEEKLKEIGIKSIIDLIGYKNDNERIKHSKFFNLLNLNIIDTPLNNADWAEKGVNFIDEQIEINNPIYVHCEQGLSRSATLIMYYLMTREKKTFKDSFFYLKQLRNVVCPTTGFIKSLCLLDQKLFDKNSFNIDDYSLFTLKESFPLINENDIKELYDKNKKFYNENFDLYNKEANDKKSEPIGYKTIDDLLEKFGKEKMLLRKGCSLHHPFD
;
A
#
# COMPACT_ATOMS: atom_id res chain seq x y z
N MET A 1 -11.20 12.49 18.37
CA MET A 1 -11.54 12.53 16.94
C MET A 1 -10.24 12.83 16.18
N ILE A 2 -9.61 11.80 15.62
CA ILE A 2 -8.43 12.00 14.77
C ILE A 2 -9.02 12.47 13.42
N SER A 3 -8.85 13.75 13.12
CA SER A 3 -9.16 14.29 11.80
C SER A 3 -8.44 13.44 10.77
N THR A 4 -9.16 12.93 9.77
CA THR A 4 -8.54 12.31 8.61
C THR A 4 -7.55 13.32 8.05
N PRO A 5 -6.25 13.06 8.13
CA PRO A 5 -5.31 14.05 7.64
C PRO A 5 -5.45 14.14 6.14
N GLU A 6 -5.59 15.36 5.74
CA GLU A 6 -5.33 15.90 4.43
C GLU A 6 -4.27 15.07 3.71
N ASN A 7 -4.53 14.65 2.52
CA ASN A 7 -3.64 14.18 1.44
C ASN A 7 -2.26 13.59 1.79
N TYR A 8 -1.71 13.75 3.00
CA TYR A 8 -0.38 13.30 3.43
C TYR A 8 -0.27 13.11 4.95
N CYS A 9 0.80 12.43 5.39
CA CYS A 9 1.19 12.34 6.79
C CYS A 9 2.72 12.38 6.95
N CYS A 10 3.15 12.73 8.16
CA CYS A 10 4.55 12.74 8.56
C CYS A 10 4.92 11.38 9.17
N VAL A 11 5.95 10.73 8.64
CA VAL A 11 6.49 9.45 9.13
C VAL A 11 7.62 9.69 10.11
N ILE A 12 8.55 10.58 9.74
CA ILE A 12 9.65 11.03 10.58
C ILE A 12 9.61 12.54 10.61
N GLU A 13 9.52 13.10 11.80
CA GLU A 13 9.33 14.53 11.98
C GLU A 13 10.38 15.35 11.21
N LYS A 14 9.90 16.29 10.41
CA LYS A 14 10.69 17.20 9.57
C LYS A 14 11.63 16.53 8.56
N LYS A 15 11.47 15.21 8.30
CA LYS A 15 12.36 14.46 7.41
C LYS A 15 11.62 13.68 6.35
N LEU A 16 10.61 12.86 6.74
CA LEU A 16 9.98 11.92 5.82
C LEU A 16 8.46 12.02 5.89
N TYR A 17 7.86 12.27 4.74
CA TYR A 17 6.43 12.40 4.55
C TYR A 17 5.96 11.48 3.43
N PHE A 18 4.72 11.01 3.49
CA PHE A 18 4.12 10.32 2.36
C PHE A 18 2.64 10.68 2.18
N GLY A 19 2.12 10.42 0.98
CA GLY A 19 0.72 10.69 0.68
C GLY A 19 0.36 10.54 -0.80
N ASN A 20 -0.58 11.39 -1.24
CA ASN A 20 -1.15 11.32 -2.57
C ASN A 20 -0.59 12.38 -3.53
N ARG A 21 -1.00 12.24 -4.80
CA ARG A 21 -0.62 13.16 -5.88
C ARG A 21 -1.09 14.61 -5.65
N LYS A 22 -2.25 14.83 -5.02
CA LYS A 22 -2.80 16.18 -4.82
C LYS A 22 -1.86 17.10 -4.06
N LEU A 23 -1.12 16.57 -3.05
CA LEU A 23 -0.10 17.36 -2.39
C LEU A 23 1.12 17.57 -3.30
N ALA A 24 1.55 16.54 -4.04
CA ALA A 24 2.69 16.68 -4.97
C ALA A 24 2.47 17.79 -6.03
N GLU A 25 1.23 18.00 -6.45
CA GLU A 25 0.83 19.06 -7.38
C GLU A 25 0.73 20.46 -6.72
N ASN A 26 0.76 20.53 -5.39
CA ASN A 26 0.68 21.80 -4.64
C ASN A 26 2.07 22.26 -4.18
N GLU A 27 2.79 22.90 -5.08
CA GLU A 27 4.16 23.39 -4.86
C GLU A 27 4.28 24.34 -3.66
N GLU A 28 3.31 25.24 -3.46
CA GLU A 28 3.30 26.19 -2.35
C GLU A 28 3.22 25.44 -1.01
N LYS A 29 2.33 24.46 -0.92
CA LYS A 29 2.17 23.65 0.29
C LYS A 29 3.40 22.78 0.56
N LEU A 30 4.02 22.20 -0.47
CA LEU A 30 5.28 21.46 -0.32
C LEU A 30 6.40 22.35 0.24
N LYS A 31 6.52 23.60 -0.25
CA LYS A 31 7.49 24.58 0.27
C LYS A 31 7.17 25.01 1.70
N GLU A 32 5.90 25.22 2.03
CA GLU A 32 5.45 25.54 3.39
C GLU A 32 5.85 24.45 4.41
N ILE A 33 5.67 23.19 4.04
CA ILE A 33 6.06 22.02 4.85
C ILE A 33 7.61 21.89 4.92
N GLY A 34 8.33 22.54 4.02
CA GLY A 34 9.78 22.50 3.93
C GLY A 34 10.33 21.36 3.07
N ILE A 35 9.48 20.72 2.24
CA ILE A 35 9.93 19.66 1.34
C ILE A 35 11.01 20.17 0.38
N LYS A 36 12.06 19.37 0.20
CA LYS A 36 13.16 19.62 -0.73
C LYS A 36 13.31 18.53 -1.77
N SER A 37 12.77 17.36 -1.51
CA SER A 37 12.91 16.18 -2.38
C SER A 37 11.59 15.46 -2.53
N ILE A 38 11.37 14.85 -3.70
CA ILE A 38 10.15 14.11 -4.01
C ILE A 38 10.50 12.76 -4.62
N ILE A 39 9.85 11.69 -4.15
CA ILE A 39 9.77 10.42 -4.88
C ILE A 39 8.39 10.31 -5.49
N ASP A 40 8.35 10.31 -6.82
CA ASP A 40 7.14 10.06 -7.61
C ASP A 40 7.10 8.58 -8.05
N LEU A 41 6.09 7.85 -7.57
CA LEU A 41 5.90 6.43 -7.87
C LEU A 41 4.92 6.17 -9.03
N ILE A 42 4.36 7.21 -9.64
CA ILE A 42 3.38 7.07 -10.73
C ILE A 42 3.84 7.61 -12.08
N GLY A 43 4.87 8.44 -12.05
CA GLY A 43 5.37 9.13 -13.23
C GLY A 43 4.59 10.41 -13.56
N TYR A 44 5.26 11.31 -14.25
CA TYR A 44 4.68 12.56 -14.72
C TYR A 44 3.81 12.31 -15.96
N LYS A 45 2.71 13.07 -16.08
CA LYS A 45 1.84 13.02 -17.26
C LYS A 45 2.55 13.51 -18.51
N ASN A 46 3.52 14.43 -18.34
CA ASN A 46 4.31 14.99 -19.42
C ASN A 46 5.64 15.57 -18.89
N ASP A 47 6.57 15.82 -19.80
CA ASP A 47 7.90 16.36 -19.47
C ASP A 47 7.84 17.78 -18.88
N ASN A 48 6.86 18.59 -19.22
CA ASN A 48 6.74 19.95 -18.70
C ASN A 48 6.47 19.95 -17.19
N GLU A 49 5.62 19.05 -16.70
CA GLU A 49 5.36 18.89 -15.25
C GLU A 49 6.64 18.46 -14.52
N ARG A 50 7.37 17.47 -15.08
CA ARG A 50 8.65 17.03 -14.55
C ARG A 50 9.68 18.16 -14.49
N ILE A 51 9.84 18.93 -15.56
CA ILE A 51 10.77 20.05 -15.66
C ILE A 51 10.40 21.13 -14.64
N LYS A 52 9.11 21.42 -14.47
CA LYS A 52 8.63 22.39 -13.47
C LYS A 52 9.06 21.98 -12.06
N HIS A 53 8.79 20.75 -11.66
CA HIS A 53 9.15 20.24 -10.32
C HIS A 53 10.67 20.19 -10.12
N SER A 54 11.43 19.76 -11.12
CA SER A 54 12.92 19.65 -11.02
C SER A 54 13.65 20.98 -10.79
N LYS A 55 12.96 22.12 -11.01
CA LYS A 55 13.53 23.44 -10.69
C LYS A 55 13.56 23.73 -9.19
N PHE A 56 12.74 23.05 -8.39
CA PHE A 56 12.52 23.35 -6.98
C PHE A 56 12.84 22.19 -6.04
N PHE A 57 12.78 20.97 -6.57
CA PHE A 57 12.90 19.75 -5.77
C PHE A 57 13.89 18.78 -6.40
N ASN A 58 14.62 18.03 -5.56
CA ASN A 58 15.33 16.85 -6.01
C ASN A 58 14.33 15.74 -6.30
N LEU A 59 14.36 15.15 -7.49
CA LEU A 59 13.34 14.22 -7.93
C LEU A 59 13.88 12.81 -8.16
N LEU A 60 13.19 11.82 -7.60
CA LEU A 60 13.31 10.42 -8.05
C LEU A 60 11.96 9.98 -8.61
N ASN A 61 11.96 9.55 -9.88
CA ASN A 61 10.78 8.98 -10.52
C ASN A 61 11.00 7.49 -10.76
N LEU A 62 10.11 6.64 -10.24
CA LEU A 62 10.21 5.19 -10.38
C LEU A 62 9.13 4.58 -11.27
N ASN A 63 8.05 5.30 -11.55
CA ASN A 63 6.95 4.89 -12.45
C ASN A 63 6.47 3.45 -12.22
N ILE A 64 5.95 3.17 -11.03
CA ILE A 64 5.54 1.84 -10.59
C ILE A 64 4.07 1.58 -10.95
N ILE A 65 3.80 0.42 -11.54
CA ILE A 65 2.43 -0.05 -11.79
C ILE A 65 1.89 -0.69 -10.51
N ASP A 66 0.72 -0.26 -10.06
CA ASP A 66 0.05 -0.76 -8.86
C ASP A 66 -0.87 -1.92 -9.22
N THR A 67 -0.34 -3.14 -9.23
CA THR A 67 -1.07 -4.37 -9.53
C THR A 67 -0.67 -5.51 -8.59
N PRO A 68 -1.53 -6.53 -8.41
CA PRO A 68 -1.21 -7.70 -7.59
C PRO A 68 -0.05 -8.54 -8.11
N LEU A 69 0.28 -8.39 -9.39
CA LEU A 69 1.35 -9.13 -10.05
C LEU A 69 2.72 -8.47 -9.84
N ASN A 70 2.74 -7.22 -9.40
CA ASN A 70 3.97 -6.47 -9.24
C ASN A 70 4.60 -6.73 -7.86
N ASN A 71 5.94 -6.83 -7.83
CA ASN A 71 6.70 -6.96 -6.60
C ASN A 71 7.24 -5.62 -6.11
N ALA A 72 7.95 -5.61 -4.99
CA ALA A 72 8.53 -4.42 -4.38
C ALA A 72 10.07 -4.31 -4.57
N ASP A 73 10.65 -4.94 -5.60
CA ASP A 73 12.10 -4.91 -5.86
C ASP A 73 12.62 -3.48 -6.14
N TRP A 74 11.75 -2.62 -6.65
CA TRP A 74 12.01 -1.20 -6.87
C TRP A 74 12.20 -0.39 -5.57
N ALA A 75 11.77 -0.92 -4.43
CA ALA A 75 11.74 -0.17 -3.16
C ALA A 75 13.15 0.15 -2.65
N GLU A 76 14.13 -0.74 -2.87
CA GLU A 76 15.52 -0.51 -2.47
C GLU A 76 16.09 0.80 -3.06
N LYS A 77 15.80 1.06 -4.35
CA LYS A 77 16.20 2.31 -5.01
C LYS A 77 15.56 3.54 -4.34
N GLY A 78 14.28 3.41 -3.97
CA GLY A 78 13.57 4.48 -3.25
C GLY A 78 14.16 4.72 -1.85
N VAL A 79 14.47 3.66 -1.12
CA VAL A 79 15.07 3.74 0.22
C VAL A 79 16.46 4.38 0.17
N ASN A 80 17.31 4.00 -0.78
CA ASN A 80 18.63 4.62 -0.93
C ASN A 80 18.53 6.12 -1.19
N PHE A 81 17.59 6.55 -2.04
CA PHE A 81 17.34 7.98 -2.24
C PHE A 81 16.82 8.67 -0.96
N ILE A 82 15.95 8.01 -0.16
CA ILE A 82 15.52 8.55 1.14
C ILE A 82 16.73 8.78 2.06
N ASP A 83 17.62 7.79 2.17
CA ASP A 83 18.84 7.89 2.99
C ASP A 83 19.69 9.06 2.55
N GLU A 84 20.03 9.17 1.27
CA GLU A 84 20.80 10.28 0.69
C GLU A 84 20.20 11.65 1.02
N GLN A 85 18.88 11.80 0.91
CA GLN A 85 18.22 13.07 1.17
C GLN A 85 18.18 13.40 2.67
N ILE A 86 17.96 12.40 3.53
CA ILE A 86 17.95 12.59 5.00
C ILE A 86 19.36 12.99 5.50
N GLU A 87 20.43 12.40 4.95
CA GLU A 87 21.81 12.72 5.30
C GLU A 87 22.16 14.21 5.07
N ILE A 88 21.64 14.78 3.99
CA ILE A 88 21.87 16.21 3.67
C ILE A 88 20.76 17.14 4.20
N ASN A 89 19.92 16.66 5.13
CA ASN A 89 18.82 17.40 5.74
C ASN A 89 17.80 17.98 4.73
N ASN A 90 17.50 17.23 3.68
CA ASN A 90 16.45 17.54 2.73
C ASN A 90 15.17 16.77 3.06
N PRO A 91 14.15 17.40 3.65
CA PRO A 91 12.86 16.76 3.88
C PRO A 91 12.27 16.23 2.58
N ILE A 92 11.78 14.97 2.64
CA ILE A 92 11.36 14.25 1.45
C ILE A 92 9.87 13.89 1.50
N TYR A 93 9.19 14.02 0.37
CA TYR A 93 7.81 13.59 0.17
C TYR A 93 7.73 12.42 -0.81
N VAL A 94 7.16 11.31 -0.35
CA VAL A 94 6.92 10.10 -1.14
C VAL A 94 5.46 10.04 -1.53
N HIS A 95 5.15 9.98 -2.83
CA HIS A 95 3.77 9.90 -3.25
C HIS A 95 3.50 8.87 -4.35
N CYS A 96 2.26 8.42 -4.36
CA CYS A 96 1.65 7.73 -5.49
C CYS A 96 0.32 8.42 -5.83
N GLU A 97 -0.58 7.78 -6.55
CA GLU A 97 -1.85 8.43 -6.95
C GLU A 97 -2.70 8.78 -5.72
N GLN A 98 -3.01 7.79 -4.89
CA GLN A 98 -3.91 7.96 -3.74
C GLN A 98 -3.18 8.00 -2.38
N GLY A 99 -1.92 7.61 -2.32
CA GLY A 99 -1.20 7.51 -1.07
C GLY A 99 -1.60 6.30 -0.21
N LEU A 100 -2.06 5.20 -0.84
CA LEU A 100 -2.58 4.02 -0.16
C LEU A 100 -1.67 2.80 -0.28
N SER A 101 -1.12 2.56 -1.48
CA SER A 101 -0.43 1.32 -1.84
C SER A 101 1.06 1.57 -2.08
N ARG A 102 1.49 2.04 -3.24
CA ARG A 102 2.90 2.19 -3.64
C ARG A 102 3.73 3.02 -2.66
N SER A 103 3.25 4.22 -2.30
CA SER A 103 3.95 5.09 -1.34
C SER A 103 4.00 4.46 0.06
N ALA A 104 2.92 3.84 0.51
CA ALA A 104 2.90 3.13 1.78
C ALA A 104 3.86 1.92 1.77
N THR A 105 3.94 1.18 0.66
CA THR A 105 4.89 0.07 0.49
C THR A 105 6.34 0.53 0.63
N LEU A 106 6.72 1.64 -0.04
CA LEU A 106 8.07 2.18 0.08
C LEU A 106 8.39 2.60 1.52
N ILE A 107 7.46 3.25 2.20
CA ILE A 107 7.66 3.65 3.59
C ILE A 107 7.77 2.44 4.51
N MET A 108 6.95 1.40 4.35
CA MET A 108 7.10 0.16 5.12
C MET A 108 8.44 -0.49 4.87
N TYR A 109 8.89 -0.57 3.61
CA TYR A 109 10.20 -1.11 3.26
C TYR A 109 11.33 -0.33 3.95
N TYR A 110 11.25 1.01 3.98
CA TYR A 110 12.18 1.88 4.71
C TYR A 110 12.18 1.58 6.22
N LEU A 111 11.00 1.54 6.85
CA LEU A 111 10.88 1.26 8.28
C LEU A 111 11.43 -0.12 8.66
N MET A 112 11.24 -1.12 7.80
CA MET A 112 11.76 -2.47 8.02
C MET A 112 13.28 -2.52 7.89
N THR A 113 13.84 -1.92 6.86
CA THR A 113 15.28 -2.02 6.55
C THR A 113 16.14 -1.06 7.37
N ARG A 114 15.67 0.14 7.67
CA ARG A 114 16.42 1.20 8.37
C ARG A 114 16.05 1.30 9.85
N GLU A 115 14.75 1.29 10.17
CA GLU A 115 14.26 1.43 11.55
C GLU A 115 14.08 0.06 12.26
N LYS A 116 14.39 -1.06 11.58
CA LYS A 116 14.30 -2.43 12.12
C LYS A 116 12.91 -2.80 12.67
N LYS A 117 11.85 -2.18 12.13
CA LYS A 117 10.47 -2.55 12.45
C LYS A 117 10.08 -3.81 11.68
N THR A 118 9.32 -4.71 12.31
CA THR A 118 8.73 -5.84 11.61
C THR A 118 7.71 -5.34 10.56
N PHE A 119 7.32 -6.19 9.62
CA PHE A 119 6.25 -5.84 8.68
C PHE A 119 4.96 -5.48 9.41
N LYS A 120 4.56 -6.27 10.41
CA LYS A 120 3.39 -5.99 11.25
C LYS A 120 3.46 -4.60 11.88
N ASP A 121 4.56 -4.28 12.55
CA ASP A 121 4.72 -3.00 13.22
C ASP A 121 4.73 -1.82 12.24
N SER A 122 5.39 -1.98 11.10
CA SER A 122 5.42 -0.97 10.02
C SER A 122 4.04 -0.73 9.44
N PHE A 123 3.27 -1.80 9.17
CA PHE A 123 1.92 -1.70 8.64
C PHE A 123 0.98 -0.99 9.61
N PHE A 124 0.92 -1.42 10.87
CA PHE A 124 0.03 -0.81 11.86
C PHE A 124 0.45 0.61 12.24
N TYR A 125 1.75 0.91 12.24
CA TYR A 125 2.23 2.28 12.40
C TYR A 125 1.69 3.20 11.28
N LEU A 126 1.78 2.77 10.02
CA LEU A 126 1.23 3.56 8.91
C LEU A 126 -0.30 3.63 8.95
N LYS A 127 -0.99 2.57 9.38
CA LYS A 127 -2.45 2.58 9.58
C LYS A 127 -2.88 3.60 10.64
N GLN A 128 -2.09 3.81 11.70
CA GLN A 128 -2.36 4.84 12.71
C GLN A 128 -2.18 6.25 12.14
N LEU A 129 -1.15 6.48 11.33
CA LEU A 129 -0.90 7.76 10.67
C LEU A 129 -1.92 8.05 9.57
N ARG A 130 -2.30 7.01 8.83
CA ARG A 130 -3.19 7.10 7.68
C ARG A 130 -4.01 5.81 7.55
N ASN A 131 -5.22 5.81 8.09
CA ASN A 131 -6.09 4.64 8.21
C ASN A 131 -6.50 3.99 6.87
N VAL A 132 -6.38 4.73 5.75
CA VAL A 132 -6.69 4.26 4.40
C VAL A 132 -5.56 3.47 3.73
N VAL A 133 -4.40 3.30 4.39
CA VAL A 133 -3.28 2.50 3.86
C VAL A 133 -3.74 1.07 3.56
N CYS A 134 -3.55 0.65 2.30
CA CYS A 134 -3.99 -0.63 1.77
C CYS A 134 -3.15 -1.00 0.53
N PRO A 135 -1.93 -1.56 0.70
CA PRO A 135 -1.11 -2.03 -0.41
C PRO A 135 -1.72 -3.21 -1.14
N THR A 136 -1.44 -3.33 -2.43
CA THR A 136 -1.84 -4.50 -3.22
C THR A 136 -1.14 -5.77 -2.74
N THR A 137 -1.76 -6.92 -3.01
CA THR A 137 -1.27 -8.23 -2.53
C THR A 137 0.13 -8.59 -3.04
N GLY A 138 0.51 -8.14 -4.24
CA GLY A 138 1.88 -8.34 -4.75
C GLY A 138 2.94 -7.66 -3.88
N PHE A 139 2.68 -6.42 -3.45
CA PHE A 139 3.57 -5.69 -2.54
C PHE A 139 3.56 -6.31 -1.13
N ILE A 140 2.39 -6.75 -0.65
CA ILE A 140 2.30 -7.45 0.64
C ILE A 140 3.15 -8.72 0.64
N LYS A 141 3.08 -9.54 -0.42
CA LYS A 141 3.94 -10.73 -0.57
C LYS A 141 5.42 -10.37 -0.47
N SER A 142 5.84 -9.30 -1.14
CA SER A 142 7.24 -8.84 -1.08
C SER A 142 7.65 -8.38 0.33
N LEU A 143 6.76 -7.69 1.05
CA LEU A 143 7.01 -7.27 2.43
C LEU A 143 7.06 -8.47 3.39
N CYS A 144 6.24 -9.50 3.19
CA CYS A 144 6.34 -10.77 3.94
C CYS A 144 7.68 -11.47 3.72
N LEU A 145 8.15 -11.53 2.46
CA LEU A 145 9.47 -12.10 2.14
C LEU A 145 10.61 -11.29 2.76
N LEU A 146 10.50 -9.97 2.76
CA LEU A 146 11.46 -9.10 3.43
C LEU A 146 11.47 -9.31 4.94
N ASP A 147 10.29 -9.44 5.57
CA ASP A 147 10.14 -9.70 7.00
C ASP A 147 10.83 -11.01 7.40
N GLN A 148 10.59 -12.09 6.62
CA GLN A 148 11.26 -13.37 6.79
C GLN A 148 12.79 -13.24 6.65
N LYS A 149 13.25 -12.47 5.67
CA LYS A 149 14.69 -12.27 5.43
C LYS A 149 15.37 -11.49 6.56
N LEU A 150 14.71 -10.46 7.10
CA LEU A 150 15.30 -9.55 8.10
C LEU A 150 15.18 -10.07 9.53
N PHE A 151 14.12 -10.81 9.84
CA PHE A 151 13.77 -11.18 11.22
C PHE A 151 13.61 -12.67 11.44
N ASP A 152 13.87 -13.48 10.41
CA ASP A 152 13.71 -14.95 10.41
C ASP A 152 12.31 -15.44 10.82
N LYS A 153 11.29 -14.58 10.55
CA LYS A 153 9.88 -14.86 10.82
C LYS A 153 8.97 -13.99 9.96
N ASN A 154 7.75 -14.44 9.75
CA ASN A 154 6.66 -13.62 9.21
C ASN A 154 5.83 -13.09 10.38
N SER A 155 6.01 -11.82 10.73
CA SER A 155 5.26 -11.15 11.80
C SER A 155 3.80 -10.92 11.44
N PHE A 156 3.51 -10.82 10.13
CA PHE A 156 2.18 -10.60 9.56
C PHE A 156 2.17 -11.18 8.14
N ASN A 157 1.46 -12.26 7.93
CA ASN A 157 1.45 -12.95 6.64
C ASN A 157 0.30 -12.46 5.73
N ILE A 158 0.23 -13.00 4.51
CA ILE A 158 -0.78 -12.60 3.53
C ILE A 158 -2.21 -12.92 3.96
N ASP A 159 -2.42 -14.01 4.70
CA ASP A 159 -3.74 -14.37 5.21
C ASP A 159 -4.20 -13.42 6.32
N ASP A 160 -3.28 -13.09 7.24
CA ASP A 160 -3.52 -12.12 8.31
C ASP A 160 -3.90 -10.75 7.72
N TYR A 161 -3.19 -10.32 6.69
CA TYR A 161 -3.48 -9.07 5.98
C TYR A 161 -4.86 -9.13 5.30
N SER A 162 -5.17 -10.21 4.60
CA SER A 162 -6.44 -10.39 3.89
C SER A 162 -7.62 -10.41 4.87
N LEU A 163 -7.51 -11.16 5.96
CA LEU A 163 -8.54 -11.20 7.00
C LEU A 163 -8.73 -9.83 7.67
N PHE A 164 -7.63 -9.13 7.95
CA PHE A 164 -7.68 -7.78 8.51
C PHE A 164 -8.42 -6.81 7.58
N THR A 165 -8.10 -6.80 6.28
CA THR A 165 -8.74 -5.91 5.30
C THR A 165 -10.21 -6.25 5.06
N LEU A 166 -10.57 -7.53 5.06
CA LEU A 166 -11.97 -7.98 5.01
C LEU A 166 -12.76 -7.49 6.22
N LYS A 167 -12.21 -7.67 7.43
CA LYS A 167 -12.85 -7.18 8.66
C LYS A 167 -13.05 -5.66 8.63
N GLU A 168 -12.05 -4.92 8.20
CA GLU A 168 -12.18 -3.47 8.05
C GLU A 168 -13.25 -3.06 7.02
N SER A 169 -13.45 -3.87 5.98
CA SER A 169 -14.47 -3.63 4.95
C SER A 169 -15.87 -4.03 5.39
N PHE A 170 -15.97 -4.98 6.31
CA PHE A 170 -17.23 -5.51 6.84
C PHE A 170 -17.29 -5.45 8.37
N PRO A 171 -17.21 -4.27 8.99
CA PRO A 171 -17.09 -4.13 10.45
C PRO A 171 -18.33 -4.59 11.22
N LEU A 172 -19.45 -4.77 10.55
CA LEU A 172 -20.72 -5.22 11.15
C LEU A 172 -20.94 -6.74 11.03
N ILE A 173 -20.02 -7.46 10.37
CA ILE A 173 -20.07 -8.92 10.27
C ILE A 173 -19.15 -9.51 11.33
N ASN A 174 -19.60 -10.63 11.93
CA ASN A 174 -18.80 -11.34 12.92
C ASN A 174 -17.48 -11.86 12.29
N GLU A 175 -16.38 -11.76 13.01
CA GLU A 175 -15.05 -12.21 12.56
C GLU A 175 -15.02 -13.70 12.19
N ASN A 176 -15.75 -14.52 12.92
CA ASN A 176 -15.79 -15.96 12.67
C ASN A 176 -16.47 -16.26 11.31
N ASP A 177 -17.54 -15.53 10.97
CA ASP A 177 -18.20 -15.66 9.66
C ASP A 177 -17.29 -15.24 8.53
N ILE A 178 -16.53 -14.13 8.69
CA ILE A 178 -15.55 -13.68 7.71
C ILE A 178 -14.46 -14.73 7.53
N LYS A 179 -13.93 -15.25 8.64
CA LYS A 179 -12.87 -16.25 8.65
C LYS A 179 -13.33 -17.57 8.01
N GLU A 180 -14.53 -18.04 8.35
CA GLU A 180 -15.10 -19.28 7.78
C GLU A 180 -15.21 -19.20 6.24
N LEU A 181 -15.75 -18.09 5.72
CA LEU A 181 -15.87 -17.88 4.28
C LEU A 181 -14.50 -17.75 3.60
N TYR A 182 -13.57 -17.04 4.23
CA TYR A 182 -12.20 -16.92 3.72
C TYR A 182 -11.50 -18.30 3.65
N ASP A 183 -11.54 -19.08 4.73
CA ASP A 183 -10.90 -20.40 4.81
C ASP A 183 -11.54 -21.38 3.80
N LYS A 184 -12.87 -21.34 3.61
CA LYS A 184 -13.60 -22.10 2.60
C LYS A 184 -13.10 -21.77 1.19
N ASN A 185 -13.00 -20.48 0.86
CA ASN A 185 -12.58 -20.04 -0.46
C ASN A 185 -11.09 -20.33 -0.71
N LYS A 186 -10.25 -20.19 0.31
CA LYS A 186 -8.84 -20.56 0.26
C LYS A 186 -8.64 -22.05 0.00
N LYS A 187 -9.42 -22.91 0.67
CA LYS A 187 -9.41 -24.35 0.43
C LYS A 187 -9.82 -24.67 -1.00
N PHE A 188 -10.95 -24.12 -1.46
CA PHE A 188 -11.43 -24.30 -2.83
C PHE A 188 -10.38 -23.85 -3.86
N TYR A 189 -9.73 -22.71 -3.66
CA TYR A 189 -8.69 -22.20 -4.55
C TYR A 189 -7.48 -23.14 -4.59
N ASN A 190 -7.01 -23.65 -3.45
CA ASN A 190 -5.86 -24.54 -3.38
C ASN A 190 -6.17 -25.92 -4.06
N GLU A 191 -7.38 -26.43 -3.91
CA GLU A 191 -7.80 -27.70 -4.51
C GLU A 191 -7.98 -27.59 -6.04
N ASN A 192 -8.22 -26.39 -6.57
CA ASN A 192 -8.46 -26.13 -8.00
C ASN A 192 -7.34 -25.30 -8.66
N PHE A 193 -6.18 -25.17 -7.99
CA PHE A 193 -5.08 -24.30 -8.42
C PHE A 193 -4.61 -24.60 -9.85
N ASP A 194 -4.50 -25.87 -10.24
CA ASP A 194 -4.07 -26.29 -11.58
C ASP A 194 -5.10 -25.95 -12.67
N LEU A 195 -6.40 -25.97 -12.33
CA LEU A 195 -7.48 -25.53 -13.22
C LEU A 195 -7.42 -24.00 -13.44
N TYR A 196 -7.23 -23.23 -12.36
CA TYR A 196 -7.10 -21.78 -12.43
C TYR A 196 -5.86 -21.33 -13.20
N ASN A 197 -4.72 -22.01 -13.07
CA ASN A 197 -3.52 -21.70 -13.85
C ASN A 197 -3.65 -21.99 -15.35
N LYS A 198 -4.48 -22.96 -15.76
CA LYS A 198 -4.80 -23.21 -17.18
C LYS A 198 -5.70 -22.12 -17.77
N GLU A 199 -6.65 -21.62 -16.98
CA GLU A 199 -7.59 -20.56 -17.40
C GLU A 199 -6.98 -19.14 -17.25
N ALA A 200 -6.00 -18.94 -16.37
CA ALA A 200 -5.33 -17.67 -16.14
C ALA A 200 -4.53 -17.15 -17.34
N ASN A 201 -4.20 -18.02 -18.30
CA ASN A 201 -3.64 -17.57 -19.59
C ASN A 201 -4.71 -16.93 -20.50
N ASP A 202 -6.01 -17.12 -20.22
CA ASP A 202 -7.10 -16.59 -21.05
C ASP A 202 -8.10 -15.67 -20.31
N LYS A 203 -8.20 -15.70 -18.99
CA LYS A 203 -9.09 -14.82 -18.20
C LYS A 203 -8.49 -14.55 -16.82
N LYS A 204 -8.59 -13.29 -16.36
CA LYS A 204 -8.26 -12.85 -14.99
C LYS A 204 -8.88 -13.78 -13.96
N SER A 205 -8.07 -14.65 -13.35
CA SER A 205 -8.52 -15.43 -12.20
C SER A 205 -8.81 -14.48 -11.04
N GLU A 206 -10.03 -14.54 -10.49
CA GLU A 206 -10.39 -13.71 -9.35
C GLU A 206 -9.59 -14.14 -8.12
N PRO A 207 -8.92 -13.20 -7.42
CA PRO A 207 -8.24 -13.52 -6.17
C PRO A 207 -9.21 -14.05 -5.10
N ILE A 208 -8.72 -14.91 -4.19
CA ILE A 208 -9.50 -15.49 -3.08
C ILE A 208 -10.32 -14.43 -2.34
N GLY A 209 -9.74 -13.23 -2.17
CA GLY A 209 -10.39 -12.13 -1.50
C GLY A 209 -11.63 -11.61 -2.20
N TYR A 210 -11.66 -11.53 -3.54
CA TYR A 210 -12.85 -11.12 -4.30
C TYR A 210 -13.99 -12.09 -4.09
N LYS A 211 -13.73 -13.41 -4.27
CA LYS A 211 -14.75 -14.42 -4.03
C LYS A 211 -15.28 -14.34 -2.60
N THR A 212 -14.43 -14.07 -1.62
CA THR A 212 -14.88 -13.92 -0.24
C THR A 212 -15.74 -12.67 -0.06
N ILE A 213 -15.43 -11.56 -0.75
CA ILE A 213 -16.26 -10.36 -0.75
C ILE A 213 -17.62 -10.64 -1.35
N ASP A 214 -17.68 -11.33 -2.51
CA ASP A 214 -18.94 -11.66 -3.17
C ASP A 214 -19.81 -12.57 -2.29
N ASP A 215 -19.21 -13.60 -1.68
CA ASP A 215 -19.92 -14.49 -0.75
C ASP A 215 -20.43 -13.72 0.50
N LEU A 216 -19.66 -12.75 1.01
CA LEU A 216 -20.09 -11.90 2.13
C LEU A 216 -21.24 -10.95 1.71
N LEU A 217 -21.17 -10.38 0.52
CA LEU A 217 -22.23 -9.52 -0.01
C LEU A 217 -23.51 -10.32 -0.29
N GLU A 218 -23.39 -11.54 -0.78
CA GLU A 218 -24.52 -12.44 -1.00
C GLU A 218 -25.16 -12.88 0.32
N LYS A 219 -24.35 -13.30 1.32
CA LYS A 219 -24.84 -13.83 2.61
C LYS A 219 -25.41 -12.74 3.52
N PHE A 220 -24.80 -11.54 3.56
CA PHE A 220 -25.09 -10.51 4.56
C PHE A 220 -25.66 -9.20 4.00
N GLY A 221 -25.65 -9.01 2.69
CA GLY A 221 -26.13 -7.81 2.01
C GLY A 221 -25.10 -6.68 1.91
N LYS A 222 -25.31 -5.81 0.92
CA LYS A 222 -24.40 -4.69 0.63
C LYS A 222 -24.37 -3.63 1.73
N GLU A 223 -25.43 -3.51 2.50
CA GLU A 223 -25.56 -2.57 3.62
C GLU A 223 -24.59 -2.86 4.78
N LYS A 224 -24.04 -4.07 4.84
CA LYS A 224 -23.01 -4.44 5.82
C LYS A 224 -21.60 -4.02 5.43
N MET A 225 -21.43 -3.60 4.18
CA MET A 225 -20.14 -3.17 3.67
C MET A 225 -19.88 -1.70 3.98
N LEU A 226 -18.74 -1.39 4.59
CA LEU A 226 -18.25 -0.04 4.75
C LEU A 226 -17.49 0.39 3.49
N LEU A 227 -18.13 1.20 2.63
CA LEU A 227 -17.44 1.82 1.50
C LEU A 227 -16.42 2.83 2.04
N ARG A 228 -15.14 2.46 2.03
CA ARG A 228 -14.06 3.39 2.34
C ARG A 228 -13.87 4.34 1.16
N LYS A 229 -13.96 5.65 1.41
CA LYS A 229 -13.54 6.66 0.43
C LYS A 229 -12.06 6.44 0.10
N GLY A 230 -11.77 6.03 -1.13
CA GLY A 230 -10.41 5.81 -1.63
C GLY A 230 -9.95 4.36 -1.74
N CYS A 231 -10.57 3.39 -1.04
CA CYS A 231 -10.47 1.99 -1.42
C CYS A 231 -11.53 1.72 -2.50
N SER A 232 -11.13 1.59 -3.75
CA SER A 232 -11.99 0.92 -4.71
C SER A 232 -12.14 -0.53 -4.28
N LEU A 233 -13.29 -1.16 -4.53
CA LEU A 233 -13.51 -2.60 -4.32
C LEU A 233 -12.47 -3.48 -5.05
N HIS A 234 -11.65 -2.86 -5.90
CA HIS A 234 -10.58 -3.49 -6.67
C HIS A 234 -9.22 -3.47 -5.97
N HIS A 235 -9.06 -2.83 -4.79
CA HIS A 235 -7.74 -2.58 -4.22
C HIS A 235 -7.27 -3.49 -3.09
N PRO A 236 -8.11 -4.14 -2.26
CA PRO A 236 -7.57 -4.99 -1.20
C PRO A 236 -6.94 -6.28 -1.73
N PHE A 237 -7.25 -6.65 -2.98
CA PHE A 237 -6.97 -7.98 -3.52
C PHE A 237 -6.51 -7.97 -4.99
N ASP A 238 -6.38 -6.80 -5.64
CA ASP A 238 -5.81 -6.66 -6.99
C ASP A 238 -4.32 -6.96 -7.04
#